data_c467e2a641dc8188f7bf84852a89f72d
#
_entry.id   c467e2a641dc8188f7bf84852a89f72d
#
_cell.length_a   1.000
_cell.length_b   1.000
_cell.length_c   1.000
_cell.angle_alpha   90.00
_cell.angle_beta   90.00
_cell.angle_gamma   90.00
#
_symmetry.space_group_name_H-M   'P 1'
#
loop_
_entity.id
_entity.type
_entity.pdbx_description
1 polymer ?
#
loop_
_entity_poly.entity_id
_entity_poly.type
_entity_poly.pdbx_seq_one_letter_code
_entity_poly.pdbx_strand_id
1 'polypeptide(L)'
;MERILRSQEMAEIVLLPVRHHSPACAFHVKKMIGELRPDVILVEGPENANGLIPVMVHEDTKAPFAIYYSYHDERARITEEKEHYKCYYPFLDYSPELAAFRAGKSLGIETAFIDLPYGDILAASREGKGLLGEEDEKSNYNDDYLLSRNEYLRQLCERTGLRNFDEFWEKYFELNGMAEESVKWFENLLTYCSLARENTPVESMEEDGCLARERFMAEKIREYAERK
;
A
#
# COMPACT_ATOMS: atom_id res chain seq x y z
N MET A 1 45.76 12.09 -18.03
CA MET A 1 45.32 11.28 -16.86
C MET A 1 43.90 11.70 -16.57
N GLU A 2 42.97 11.19 -17.37
CA GLU A 2 41.53 11.48 -17.28
C GLU A 2 40.95 10.73 -16.10
N ARG A 3 40.50 11.49 -15.14
CA ARG A 3 39.67 11.01 -14.03
C ARG A 3 38.29 10.73 -14.59
N ILE A 4 38.01 9.48 -14.91
CA ILE A 4 36.67 9.00 -15.21
C ILE A 4 35.88 9.13 -13.89
N LEU A 5 35.14 10.22 -13.75
CA LEU A 5 34.06 10.34 -12.79
C LEU A 5 32.99 9.36 -13.27
N ARG A 6 32.96 8.14 -12.70
CA ARG A 6 31.75 7.33 -12.74
C ARG A 6 30.66 8.16 -12.05
N SER A 7 29.72 8.70 -12.82
CA SER A 7 28.43 9.12 -12.29
C SER A 7 27.85 7.89 -11.61
N GLN A 8 27.61 7.96 -10.30
CA GLN A 8 26.72 7.01 -9.68
C GLN A 8 25.37 7.19 -10.40
N GLU A 9 25.02 6.22 -11.23
CA GLU A 9 23.68 6.16 -11.78
C GLU A 9 22.74 6.02 -10.56
N MET A 10 21.94 7.05 -10.35
CA MET A 10 20.91 7.01 -9.31
C MET A 10 19.91 5.92 -9.71
N ALA A 11 19.49 5.11 -8.75
CA ALA A 11 18.47 4.10 -9.01
C ALA A 11 17.19 4.76 -9.53
N GLU A 12 16.62 4.20 -10.59
CA GLU A 12 15.32 4.62 -11.09
C GLU A 12 14.23 4.07 -10.17
N ILE A 13 13.32 4.93 -9.71
CA ILE A 13 12.21 4.57 -8.84
C ILE A 13 10.91 4.73 -9.62
N VAL A 14 10.15 3.65 -9.75
CA VAL A 14 8.82 3.66 -10.36
C VAL A 14 7.78 3.42 -9.27
N LEU A 15 6.88 4.38 -9.07
CA LEU A 15 5.78 4.30 -8.11
C LEU A 15 4.51 3.82 -8.81
N LEU A 16 3.94 2.73 -8.31
CA LEU A 16 2.69 2.17 -8.79
C LEU A 16 1.64 2.28 -7.67
N PRO A 17 0.82 3.34 -7.65
CA PRO A 17 -0.26 3.43 -6.68
C PRO A 17 -1.27 2.32 -6.89
N VAL A 18 -1.82 1.78 -5.80
CA VAL A 18 -2.77 0.68 -5.87
C VAL A 18 -4.01 0.97 -5.03
N ARG A 19 -5.12 0.38 -5.42
CA ARG A 19 -6.25 0.14 -4.55
C ARG A 19 -6.26 -1.34 -4.16
N HIS A 20 -6.34 -1.61 -2.87
CA HIS A 20 -6.42 -2.99 -2.37
C HIS A 20 -7.59 -3.74 -3.01
N HIS A 21 -7.38 -5.01 -3.32
CA HIS A 21 -8.39 -5.89 -3.91
C HIS A 21 -8.99 -5.43 -5.26
N SER A 22 -8.28 -4.57 -6.01
CA SER A 22 -8.70 -4.18 -7.36
C SER A 22 -8.11 -5.14 -8.40
N PRO A 23 -8.96 -5.83 -9.18
CA PRO A 23 -8.52 -6.65 -10.31
C PRO A 23 -7.73 -5.88 -11.37
N ALA A 24 -8.13 -4.63 -11.69
CA ALA A 24 -7.41 -3.80 -12.64
C ALA A 24 -6.03 -3.42 -12.12
N CYS A 25 -5.91 -3.02 -10.83
CA CYS A 25 -4.59 -2.80 -10.20
C CYS A 25 -3.70 -4.04 -10.31
N ALA A 26 -4.21 -5.20 -9.93
CA ALA A 26 -3.44 -6.43 -9.95
C ALA A 26 -2.96 -6.79 -11.35
N PHE A 27 -3.82 -6.61 -12.36
CA PHE A 27 -3.47 -6.81 -13.76
C PHE A 27 -2.33 -5.88 -14.21
N HIS A 28 -2.46 -4.58 -13.96
CA HIS A 28 -1.45 -3.59 -14.37
C HIS A 28 -0.14 -3.71 -13.58
N VAL A 29 -0.19 -3.97 -12.28
CA VAL A 29 1.02 -4.24 -11.46
C VAL A 29 1.78 -5.42 -12.03
N LYS A 30 1.12 -6.54 -12.28
CA LYS A 30 1.76 -7.73 -12.86
C LYS A 30 2.37 -7.44 -14.22
N LYS A 31 1.66 -6.70 -15.08
CA LYS A 31 2.13 -6.33 -16.42
C LYS A 31 3.35 -5.43 -16.36
N MET A 32 3.31 -4.34 -15.55
CA MET A 32 4.43 -3.41 -15.38
C MET A 32 5.69 -4.11 -14.83
N ILE A 33 5.54 -4.98 -13.82
CA ILE A 33 6.68 -5.77 -13.30
C ILE A 33 7.28 -6.65 -14.39
N GLY A 34 6.47 -7.28 -15.23
CA GLY A 34 6.93 -8.10 -16.35
C GLY A 34 7.65 -7.33 -17.43
N GLU A 35 7.24 -6.09 -17.71
CA GLU A 35 7.83 -5.19 -18.72
C GLU A 35 9.11 -4.52 -18.21
N LEU A 36 9.07 -3.94 -17.00
CA LEU A 36 10.18 -3.19 -16.40
C LEU A 36 11.31 -4.09 -15.90
N ARG A 37 11.02 -5.30 -15.44
CA ARG A 37 11.99 -6.20 -14.83
C ARG A 37 12.84 -5.51 -13.77
N PRO A 38 12.26 -4.93 -12.72
CA PRO A 38 13.01 -4.18 -11.71
C PRO A 38 13.97 -5.10 -10.94
N ASP A 39 15.00 -4.53 -10.32
CA ASP A 39 15.92 -5.30 -9.47
C ASP A 39 15.31 -5.69 -8.12
N VAL A 40 14.34 -4.89 -7.66
CA VAL A 40 13.61 -5.13 -6.41
C VAL A 40 12.17 -4.62 -6.54
N ILE A 41 11.25 -5.31 -5.88
CA ILE A 41 9.85 -4.91 -5.75
C ILE A 41 9.55 -4.64 -4.30
N LEU A 42 9.20 -3.40 -3.98
CA LEU A 42 8.88 -2.94 -2.64
C LEU A 42 7.37 -2.72 -2.55
N VAL A 43 6.74 -3.31 -1.53
CA VAL A 43 5.29 -3.33 -1.36
C VAL A 43 4.93 -2.68 -0.03
N GLU A 44 3.92 -1.80 -0.03
CA GLU A 44 3.35 -1.28 1.21
C GLU A 44 2.78 -2.42 2.05
N GLY A 45 3.18 -2.47 3.30
CA GLY A 45 2.77 -3.47 4.28
C GLY A 45 3.82 -3.64 5.36
N PRO A 46 3.42 -4.12 6.56
CA PRO A 46 4.29 -4.16 7.72
C PRO A 46 5.57 -4.99 7.48
N GLU A 47 6.74 -4.38 7.65
CA GLU A 47 8.04 -5.05 7.38
C GLU A 47 8.26 -6.31 8.23
N ASN A 48 7.65 -6.40 9.41
CA ASN A 48 7.73 -7.58 10.25
C ASN A 48 7.02 -8.82 9.67
N ALA A 49 6.30 -8.67 8.55
CA ALA A 49 5.74 -9.79 7.77
C ALA A 49 6.68 -10.33 6.68
N ASN A 50 7.85 -9.75 6.45
CA ASN A 50 8.77 -10.18 5.40
C ASN A 50 9.12 -11.67 5.46
N GLY A 51 9.22 -12.24 6.67
CA GLY A 51 9.45 -13.67 6.86
C GLY A 51 8.32 -14.58 6.36
N LEU A 52 7.14 -14.04 6.10
CA LEU A 52 5.97 -14.77 5.59
C LEU A 52 5.90 -14.82 4.06
N ILE A 53 6.60 -13.93 3.35
CA ILE A 53 6.54 -13.86 1.88
C ILE A 53 6.79 -15.21 1.21
N PRO A 54 7.80 -16.02 1.60
CA PRO A 54 8.02 -17.33 0.99
C PRO A 54 6.82 -18.26 1.09
N VAL A 55 6.08 -18.20 2.21
CA VAL A 55 4.86 -19.00 2.43
C VAL A 55 3.72 -18.45 1.58
N MET A 56 3.53 -17.12 1.55
CA MET A 56 2.48 -16.46 0.77
C MET A 56 2.53 -16.79 -0.72
N VAL A 57 3.73 -16.92 -1.26
CA VAL A 57 3.94 -17.22 -2.68
C VAL A 57 4.23 -18.70 -2.96
N HIS A 58 4.11 -19.57 -1.96
CA HIS A 58 4.29 -21.01 -2.16
C HIS A 58 3.24 -21.56 -3.12
N GLU A 59 3.58 -22.58 -3.92
CA GLU A 59 2.66 -23.16 -4.92
C GLU A 59 1.41 -23.79 -4.31
N ASP A 60 1.52 -24.28 -3.08
CA ASP A 60 0.41 -24.88 -2.33
C ASP A 60 -0.45 -23.82 -1.63
N THR A 61 0.01 -22.59 -1.51
CA THR A 61 -0.75 -21.51 -0.87
C THR A 61 -1.79 -20.96 -1.84
N LYS A 62 -3.06 -21.20 -1.51
CA LYS A 62 -4.21 -20.74 -2.30
C LYS A 62 -4.89 -19.56 -1.60
N ALA A 63 -5.19 -18.50 -2.36
CA ALA A 63 -6.07 -17.45 -1.90
C ALA A 63 -7.54 -17.95 -1.84
N PRO A 64 -8.40 -17.38 -0.98
CA PRO A 64 -8.09 -16.30 -0.07
C PRO A 64 -7.33 -16.76 1.18
N PHE A 65 -6.42 -15.95 1.66
CA PHE A 65 -5.77 -16.10 2.98
C PHE A 65 -5.51 -14.73 3.60
N ALA A 66 -5.11 -14.67 4.87
CA ALA A 66 -4.77 -13.44 5.53
C ALA A 66 -3.53 -13.60 6.41
N ILE A 67 -2.74 -12.53 6.55
CA ILE A 67 -1.80 -12.39 7.65
C ILE A 67 -2.60 -11.90 8.85
N TYR A 68 -2.46 -12.58 9.97
CA TYR A 68 -3.06 -12.17 11.21
C TYR A 68 -2.00 -11.52 12.10
N TYR A 69 -2.22 -10.26 12.45
CA TYR A 69 -1.40 -9.55 13.40
C TYR A 69 -2.06 -9.54 14.76
N SER A 70 -1.25 -9.78 15.80
CA SER A 70 -1.65 -9.71 17.20
C SER A 70 -0.57 -8.95 17.95
N TYR A 71 -0.91 -7.79 18.48
CA TYR A 71 0.01 -6.91 19.20
C TYR A 71 -0.53 -6.65 20.60
N HIS A 72 0.29 -6.92 21.60
CA HIS A 72 -0.01 -6.62 22.99
C HIS A 72 0.80 -5.39 23.41
N ASP A 73 0.10 -4.30 23.71
CA ASP A 73 0.73 -3.05 24.12
C ASP A 73 1.15 -3.05 25.60
N GLU A 74 2.17 -3.85 25.93
CA GLU A 74 2.69 -3.96 27.30
C GLU A 74 3.23 -2.65 27.86
N ARG A 75 3.62 -1.73 26.98
CA ARG A 75 4.24 -0.44 27.33
C ARG A 75 3.27 0.73 27.33
N ALA A 76 1.99 0.49 27.08
CA ALA A 76 0.97 1.54 26.95
C ALA A 76 1.40 2.67 25.98
N ARG A 77 1.88 2.30 24.77
CA ARG A 77 2.34 3.22 23.74
C ARG A 77 1.19 3.84 22.94
N ILE A 78 0.06 3.13 22.90
CA ILE A 78 -1.10 3.47 22.06
C ILE A 78 -2.19 4.10 22.94
N THR A 79 -2.55 3.46 24.03
CA THR A 79 -3.50 3.96 25.02
C THR A 79 -2.92 3.84 26.43
N GLU A 80 -3.53 4.52 27.42
CA GLU A 80 -3.11 4.39 28.83
C GLU A 80 -3.35 2.99 29.40
N GLU A 81 -4.24 2.22 28.78
CA GLU A 81 -4.53 0.83 29.13
C GLU A 81 -3.71 -0.13 28.27
N LYS A 82 -3.28 -1.25 28.89
CA LYS A 82 -2.53 -2.30 28.21
C LYS A 82 -3.48 -3.16 27.38
N GLU A 83 -3.76 -2.74 26.19
CA GLU A 83 -4.72 -3.40 25.31
C GLU A 83 -4.05 -4.40 24.36
N HIS A 84 -4.90 -5.25 23.79
CA HIS A 84 -4.51 -6.26 22.82
C HIS A 84 -5.16 -5.96 21.48
N TYR A 85 -4.36 -5.56 20.51
CA TYR A 85 -4.77 -5.18 19.17
C TYR A 85 -4.66 -6.35 18.21
N LYS A 86 -5.63 -6.49 17.33
CA LYS A 86 -5.71 -7.56 16.34
C LYS A 86 -6.12 -6.99 15.00
N CYS A 87 -5.47 -7.45 13.93
CA CYS A 87 -5.79 -7.03 12.57
C CYS A 87 -5.61 -8.19 11.60
N TYR A 88 -6.42 -8.21 10.57
CA TYR A 88 -6.28 -9.10 9.43
C TYR A 88 -5.82 -8.31 8.22
N TYR A 89 -4.82 -8.84 7.53
CA TYR A 89 -4.36 -8.32 6.24
C TYR A 89 -4.70 -9.37 5.17
N PRO A 90 -5.86 -9.25 4.50
CA PRO A 90 -6.34 -10.27 3.58
C PRO A 90 -5.66 -10.19 2.22
N PHE A 91 -5.52 -11.35 1.58
CA PHE A 91 -5.02 -11.50 0.22
C PHE A 91 -5.98 -12.36 -0.61
N LEU A 92 -6.37 -11.81 -1.73
CA LEU A 92 -7.18 -12.46 -2.75
C LEU A 92 -6.32 -12.71 -3.99
N ASP A 93 -6.76 -13.57 -4.90
CA ASP A 93 -6.02 -13.82 -6.15
C ASP A 93 -5.81 -12.56 -7.00
N TYR A 94 -6.66 -11.57 -6.81
CA TYR A 94 -6.62 -10.26 -7.45
C TYR A 94 -6.14 -9.12 -6.53
N SER A 95 -5.49 -9.42 -5.40
CA SER A 95 -4.80 -8.40 -4.61
C SER A 95 -3.53 -7.97 -5.35
N PRO A 96 -3.33 -6.65 -5.61
CA PRO A 96 -2.16 -6.16 -6.33
C PRO A 96 -0.85 -6.51 -5.64
N GLU A 97 -0.83 -6.51 -4.31
CA GLU A 97 0.32 -6.87 -3.48
C GLU A 97 0.70 -8.35 -3.69
N LEU A 98 -0.29 -9.26 -3.66
CA LEU A 98 -0.04 -10.67 -3.92
C LEU A 98 0.40 -10.90 -5.37
N ALA A 99 -0.17 -10.17 -6.32
CA ALA A 99 0.24 -10.21 -7.71
C ALA A 99 1.71 -9.76 -7.88
N ALA A 100 2.13 -8.71 -7.15
CA ALA A 100 3.50 -8.23 -7.12
C ALA A 100 4.47 -9.28 -6.57
N PHE A 101 4.17 -9.89 -5.42
CA PHE A 101 4.99 -10.94 -4.82
C PHE A 101 5.10 -12.20 -5.72
N ARG A 102 3.98 -12.64 -6.30
CA ARG A 102 3.98 -13.78 -7.22
C ARG A 102 4.77 -13.50 -8.50
N ALA A 103 4.67 -12.27 -9.04
CA ALA A 103 5.46 -11.84 -10.19
C ALA A 103 6.95 -11.82 -9.85
N GLY A 104 7.33 -11.24 -8.70
CA GLY A 104 8.70 -11.24 -8.21
C GLY A 104 9.27 -12.65 -8.10
N LYS A 105 8.54 -13.57 -7.45
CA LYS A 105 8.95 -14.98 -7.36
C LYS A 105 9.17 -15.60 -8.73
N SER A 106 8.24 -15.40 -9.67
CA SER A 106 8.31 -16.02 -11.00
C SER A 106 9.48 -15.51 -11.84
N LEU A 107 9.94 -14.28 -11.56
CA LEU A 107 11.03 -13.63 -12.26
C LEU A 107 12.38 -13.68 -11.51
N GLY A 108 12.38 -14.25 -10.29
CA GLY A 108 13.57 -14.30 -9.44
C GLY A 108 13.98 -12.91 -8.89
N ILE A 109 13.02 -11.99 -8.75
CA ILE A 109 13.23 -10.63 -8.27
C ILE A 109 13.00 -10.61 -6.75
N GLU A 110 13.89 -9.91 -6.01
CA GLU A 110 13.74 -9.68 -4.58
C GLU A 110 12.44 -8.89 -4.31
N THR A 111 11.70 -9.30 -3.28
CA THR A 111 10.46 -8.62 -2.88
C THR A 111 10.45 -8.38 -1.39
N ALA A 112 9.92 -7.24 -0.93
CA ALA A 112 9.81 -6.93 0.48
C ALA A 112 8.61 -6.04 0.80
N PHE A 113 8.04 -6.23 1.99
CA PHE A 113 7.22 -5.20 2.64
C PHE A 113 8.13 -4.14 3.25
N ILE A 114 7.73 -2.87 3.15
CA ILE A 114 8.56 -1.73 3.56
C ILE A 114 7.88 -0.74 4.50
N ASP A 115 6.68 -1.01 4.97
CA ASP A 115 6.02 -0.14 5.93
C ASP A 115 6.43 -0.46 7.38
N LEU A 116 6.10 0.44 8.31
CA LEU A 116 6.33 0.27 9.74
C LEU A 116 5.84 -1.10 10.23
N PRO A 117 6.52 -1.72 11.22
CA PRO A 117 5.96 -2.87 11.92
C PRO A 117 4.56 -2.57 12.46
N TYR A 118 3.66 -3.56 12.46
CA TYR A 118 2.25 -3.37 12.83
C TYR A 118 2.05 -2.62 14.15
N GLY A 119 2.81 -2.93 15.20
CA GLY A 119 2.72 -2.21 16.47
C GLY A 119 3.15 -0.74 16.39
N ASP A 120 4.06 -0.41 15.48
CA ASP A 120 4.52 0.97 15.27
C ASP A 120 3.54 1.76 14.40
N ILE A 121 2.83 1.10 13.46
CA ILE A 121 1.69 1.70 12.74
C ILE A 121 0.62 2.16 13.72
N LEU A 122 0.24 1.28 14.67
CA LEU A 122 -0.74 1.62 15.70
C LEU A 122 -0.27 2.79 16.58
N ALA A 123 1.01 2.78 16.96
CA ALA A 123 1.57 3.85 17.80
C ALA A 123 1.75 5.18 17.07
N ALA A 124 1.89 5.17 15.74
CA ALA A 124 2.01 6.38 14.93
C ALA A 124 0.68 7.09 14.74
N SER A 125 -0.43 6.36 14.76
CA SER A 125 -1.77 6.92 14.72
C SER A 125 -2.15 7.45 16.11
N ARG A 126 -2.34 8.76 16.25
CA ARG A 126 -2.79 9.37 17.51
C ARG A 126 -4.22 9.01 17.88
N GLU A 127 -5.00 8.68 16.88
CA GLU A 127 -6.32 8.07 17.05
C GLU A 127 -6.20 6.54 17.05
N GLY A 128 -5.50 5.95 18.02
CA GLY A 128 -5.60 4.50 18.26
C GLY A 128 -7.05 4.01 18.39
N LYS A 129 -8.00 4.95 18.45
CA LYS A 129 -9.44 4.78 18.37
C LYS A 129 -10.02 4.91 16.94
N GLY A 130 -9.34 5.50 16.00
CA GLY A 130 -9.86 5.76 14.65
C GLY A 130 -9.62 4.62 13.65
N LEU A 131 -8.56 3.83 13.85
CA LEU A 131 -8.34 2.57 13.13
C LEU A 131 -9.09 1.39 13.77
N LEU A 132 -9.53 1.57 15.03
CA LEU A 132 -10.33 0.62 15.79
C LEU A 132 -11.73 1.23 15.88
N GLY A 133 -12.55 1.10 14.84
CA GLY A 133 -13.95 1.51 14.87
C GLY A 133 -14.65 1.08 16.15
N GLU A 134 -15.72 1.80 16.55
CA GLU A 134 -16.53 1.46 17.72
C GLU A 134 -16.82 -0.04 17.77
N GLU A 135 -16.63 -0.63 18.89
CA GLU A 135 -16.62 -2.01 19.42
C GLU A 135 -17.04 -3.22 18.53
N ASP A 136 -17.58 -3.05 17.32
CA ASP A 136 -18.14 -4.15 16.52
C ASP A 136 -17.56 -4.35 15.10
N GLU A 137 -16.72 -3.47 14.59
CA GLU A 137 -16.11 -3.66 13.26
C GLU A 137 -14.64 -4.09 13.37
N LYS A 138 -14.39 -5.36 13.02
CA LYS A 138 -13.04 -5.92 12.86
C LYS A 138 -12.28 -5.09 11.84
N SER A 139 -11.35 -4.24 12.30
CA SER A 139 -10.55 -3.41 11.41
C SER A 139 -9.74 -4.30 10.46
N ASN A 140 -9.85 -3.98 9.19
CA ASN A 140 -9.08 -4.59 8.12
C ASN A 140 -8.00 -3.59 7.73
N TYR A 141 -6.74 -4.02 7.64
CA TYR A 141 -5.61 -3.17 7.24
C TYR A 141 -5.81 -2.50 5.87
N ASN A 142 -6.58 -3.13 5.00
CA ASN A 142 -6.88 -2.67 3.65
C ASN A 142 -8.21 -1.91 3.57
N ASP A 143 -8.68 -1.36 4.68
CA ASP A 143 -9.96 -0.67 4.69
C ASP A 143 -9.83 0.74 4.07
N ASP A 144 -10.67 1.01 3.06
CA ASP A 144 -10.76 2.33 2.40
C ASP A 144 -11.50 3.37 3.28
N TYR A 145 -11.66 3.11 4.57
CA TYR A 145 -12.41 3.94 5.50
C TYR A 145 -11.96 5.41 5.50
N LEU A 146 -10.65 5.65 5.49
CA LEU A 146 -10.09 7.01 5.46
C LEU A 146 -10.40 7.72 4.13
N LEU A 147 -10.44 6.97 3.03
CA LEU A 147 -10.81 7.51 1.73
C LEU A 147 -12.27 7.93 1.69
N SER A 148 -13.17 7.19 2.34
CA SER A 148 -14.61 7.51 2.35
C SER A 148 -14.93 8.82 3.08
N ARG A 149 -14.05 9.29 3.96
CA ARG A 149 -14.17 10.57 4.70
C ARG A 149 -13.48 11.74 4.02
N ASN A 150 -12.77 11.53 2.92
CA ASN A 150 -12.04 12.60 2.23
C ASN A 150 -13.03 13.57 1.55
N GLU A 151 -13.01 14.83 1.97
CA GLU A 151 -13.89 15.88 1.45
C GLU A 151 -13.71 16.12 -0.07
N TYR A 152 -12.46 16.02 -0.55
CA TYR A 152 -12.18 16.13 -1.98
C TYR A 152 -12.91 15.03 -2.76
N LEU A 153 -12.86 13.79 -2.26
CA LEU A 153 -13.53 12.66 -2.88
C LEU A 153 -15.05 12.81 -2.85
N ARG A 154 -15.60 13.27 -1.74
CA ARG A 154 -17.04 13.56 -1.64
C ARG A 154 -17.48 14.56 -2.69
N GLN A 155 -16.75 15.67 -2.86
CA GLN A 155 -17.04 16.68 -3.88
C GLN A 155 -16.88 16.15 -5.30
N LEU A 156 -15.87 15.30 -5.53
CA LEU A 156 -15.65 14.68 -6.83
C LEU A 156 -16.83 13.76 -7.21
N CYS A 157 -17.30 12.94 -6.28
CA CYS A 157 -18.48 12.10 -6.48
C CYS A 157 -19.73 12.93 -6.75
N GLU A 158 -19.99 13.99 -6.00
CA GLU A 158 -21.12 14.90 -6.22
C GLU A 158 -21.09 15.55 -7.62
N ARG A 159 -19.93 16.05 -8.05
CA ARG A 159 -19.76 16.69 -9.36
C ARG A 159 -19.90 15.72 -10.53
N THR A 160 -19.55 14.46 -10.32
CA THR A 160 -19.65 13.40 -11.33
C THR A 160 -20.97 12.64 -11.31
N GLY A 161 -21.85 12.97 -10.35
CA GLY A 161 -23.16 12.32 -10.16
C GLY A 161 -23.05 10.88 -9.64
N LEU A 162 -21.97 10.57 -8.91
CA LEU A 162 -21.69 9.27 -8.31
C LEU A 162 -22.01 9.29 -6.80
N ARG A 163 -22.44 8.15 -6.27
CA ARG A 163 -22.90 8.04 -4.88
C ARG A 163 -21.74 8.00 -3.88
N ASN A 164 -20.64 7.35 -4.25
CA ASN A 164 -19.52 7.09 -3.35
C ASN A 164 -18.23 6.77 -4.14
N PHE A 165 -17.15 6.49 -3.39
CA PHE A 165 -15.86 6.12 -3.94
C PHE A 165 -15.89 4.83 -4.74
N ASP A 166 -16.66 3.84 -4.31
CA ASP A 166 -16.71 2.55 -5.02
C ASP A 166 -17.25 2.72 -6.43
N GLU A 167 -18.33 3.52 -6.61
CA GLU A 167 -18.85 3.85 -7.94
C GLU A 167 -17.88 4.66 -8.77
N PHE A 168 -17.14 5.59 -8.13
CA PHE A 168 -16.10 6.36 -8.80
C PHE A 168 -15.00 5.45 -9.30
N TRP A 169 -14.49 4.57 -8.43
CA TRP A 169 -13.45 3.61 -8.77
C TRP A 169 -13.90 2.66 -9.89
N GLU A 170 -15.05 2.04 -9.73
CA GLU A 170 -15.64 1.12 -10.70
C GLU A 170 -15.71 1.75 -12.08
N LYS A 171 -16.24 2.98 -12.16
CA LYS A 171 -16.45 3.69 -13.43
C LYS A 171 -15.15 4.09 -14.11
N TYR A 172 -14.19 4.61 -13.37
CA TYR A 172 -13.01 5.27 -13.95
C TYR A 172 -11.77 4.38 -14.00
N PHE A 173 -11.67 3.37 -13.14
CA PHE A 173 -10.47 2.55 -13.04
C PHE A 173 -10.71 1.05 -13.27
N GLU A 174 -11.91 0.54 -13.01
CA GLU A 174 -12.15 -0.90 -13.04
C GLU A 174 -12.81 -1.37 -14.36
N LEU A 175 -13.98 -0.83 -14.73
CA LEU A 175 -14.82 -1.37 -15.81
C LEU A 175 -14.11 -1.54 -17.15
N ASN A 176 -13.25 -0.60 -17.53
CA ASN A 176 -12.44 -0.68 -18.75
C ASN A 176 -10.95 -0.67 -18.46
N GLY A 177 -10.58 -0.76 -17.19
CA GLY A 177 -9.21 -0.58 -16.74
C GLY A 177 -8.23 -1.50 -17.45
N MET A 178 -8.52 -2.79 -17.52
CA MET A 178 -7.63 -3.77 -18.16
C MET A 178 -7.44 -3.58 -19.67
N ALA A 179 -8.27 -2.79 -20.34
CA ALA A 179 -8.14 -2.48 -21.75
C ALA A 179 -7.25 -1.26 -22.02
N GLU A 180 -6.92 -0.47 -20.98
CA GLU A 180 -6.03 0.67 -21.11
C GLU A 180 -4.55 0.24 -21.18
N GLU A 181 -3.73 1.15 -21.70
CA GLU A 181 -2.28 1.00 -21.64
C GLU A 181 -1.81 1.25 -20.19
N SER A 182 -0.92 0.38 -19.65
CA SER A 182 -0.62 0.35 -18.21
C SER A 182 0.01 1.65 -17.70
N VAL A 183 0.92 2.25 -18.46
CA VAL A 183 1.58 3.50 -18.06
C VAL A 183 0.53 4.61 -17.92
N LYS A 184 -0.35 4.76 -18.93
CA LYS A 184 -1.40 5.76 -18.90
C LYS A 184 -2.39 5.52 -17.77
N TRP A 185 -2.73 4.27 -17.51
CA TRP A 185 -3.62 3.91 -16.41
C TRP A 185 -3.04 4.35 -15.06
N PHE A 186 -1.73 4.08 -14.82
CA PHE A 186 -1.04 4.52 -13.61
C PHE A 186 -0.85 6.03 -13.54
N GLU A 187 -0.61 6.72 -14.65
CA GLU A 187 -0.55 8.19 -14.69
C GLU A 187 -1.87 8.81 -14.23
N ASN A 188 -3.00 8.27 -14.70
CA ASN A 188 -4.33 8.71 -14.28
C ASN A 188 -4.54 8.47 -12.79
N LEU A 189 -4.19 7.28 -12.29
CA LEU A 189 -4.33 6.93 -10.88
C LEU A 189 -3.39 7.78 -10.00
N LEU A 190 -2.15 7.99 -10.41
CA LEU A 190 -1.20 8.85 -9.68
C LEU A 190 -1.70 10.29 -9.62
N THR A 191 -2.28 10.80 -10.71
CA THR A 191 -2.90 12.13 -10.74
C THR A 191 -4.02 12.22 -9.70
N TYR A 192 -4.90 11.23 -9.66
CA TYR A 192 -5.97 11.16 -8.67
C TYR A 192 -5.39 11.14 -7.23
N CYS A 193 -4.43 10.27 -6.95
CA CYS A 193 -3.78 10.17 -5.63
C CYS A 193 -3.12 11.51 -5.22
N SER A 194 -2.43 12.18 -6.14
CA SER A 194 -1.78 13.48 -5.88
C SER A 194 -2.80 14.55 -5.52
N LEU A 195 -3.89 14.63 -6.28
CA LEU A 195 -4.97 15.60 -6.00
C LEU A 195 -5.68 15.29 -4.67
N ALA A 196 -5.93 14.02 -4.37
CA ALA A 196 -6.52 13.61 -3.09
C ALA A 196 -5.60 14.04 -1.93
N ARG A 197 -4.29 13.80 -2.06
CA ARG A 197 -3.31 14.19 -1.04
C ARG A 197 -3.20 15.71 -0.88
N GLU A 198 -3.13 16.48 -1.96
CA GLU A 198 -3.06 17.95 -1.91
C GLU A 198 -4.27 18.58 -1.21
N ASN A 199 -5.41 17.89 -1.25
CA ASN A 199 -6.67 18.34 -0.63
C ASN A 199 -6.94 17.67 0.73
N THR A 200 -5.97 16.97 1.31
CA THR A 200 -6.07 16.40 2.66
C THR A 200 -5.26 17.27 3.62
N PRO A 201 -5.85 17.75 4.74
CA PRO A 201 -5.13 18.52 5.74
C PRO A 201 -3.92 17.77 6.29
N VAL A 202 -2.79 18.48 6.47
CA VAL A 202 -1.56 17.88 6.99
C VAL A 202 -1.77 17.32 8.40
N GLU A 203 -2.54 18.02 9.21
CA GLU A 203 -2.90 17.63 10.57
C GLU A 203 -3.60 16.26 10.59
N SER A 204 -4.54 16.02 9.68
CA SER A 204 -5.21 14.72 9.55
C SER A 204 -4.22 13.61 9.16
N MET A 205 -3.28 13.89 8.25
CA MET A 205 -2.25 12.93 7.86
C MET A 205 -1.22 12.66 8.97
N GLU A 206 -1.03 13.60 9.91
CA GLU A 206 -0.21 13.37 11.10
C GLU A 206 -0.95 12.54 12.15
N GLU A 207 -2.24 12.81 12.35
CA GLU A 207 -3.08 12.15 13.35
C GLU A 207 -3.32 10.68 13.02
N ASP A 208 -3.54 10.35 11.76
CA ASP A 208 -3.72 8.96 11.29
C ASP A 208 -2.41 8.19 11.09
N GLY A 209 -1.26 8.83 11.32
CA GLY A 209 0.08 8.22 11.20
C GLY A 209 0.61 8.10 9.76
N CYS A 210 -0.10 8.62 8.77
CA CYS A 210 0.26 8.55 7.35
C CYS A 210 1.69 9.10 7.12
N LEU A 211 2.00 10.29 7.65
CA LEU A 211 3.31 10.91 7.45
C LEU A 211 4.47 10.12 8.09
N ALA A 212 4.23 9.44 9.21
CA ALA A 212 5.25 8.60 9.84
C ALA A 212 5.55 7.36 8.98
N ARG A 213 4.51 6.71 8.46
CA ARG A 213 4.61 5.56 7.55
C ARG A 213 5.34 5.94 6.26
N GLU A 214 4.97 7.06 5.64
CA GLU A 214 5.62 7.54 4.42
C GLU A 214 7.10 7.85 4.60
N ARG A 215 7.49 8.48 5.72
CA ARG A 215 8.90 8.73 6.03
C ARG A 215 9.68 7.42 6.14
N PHE A 216 9.14 6.45 6.86
CA PHE A 216 9.75 5.15 7.02
C PHE A 216 9.90 4.42 5.68
N MET A 217 8.83 4.36 4.87
CA MET A 217 8.89 3.75 3.54
C MET A 217 9.90 4.47 2.62
N ALA A 218 9.97 5.80 2.67
CA ALA A 218 10.95 6.57 1.90
C ALA A 218 12.41 6.26 2.32
N GLU A 219 12.65 6.03 3.61
CA GLU A 219 13.96 5.59 4.11
C GLU A 219 14.30 4.19 3.59
N LYS A 220 13.35 3.25 3.66
CA LYS A 220 13.52 1.90 3.11
C LYS A 220 13.81 1.90 1.60
N ILE A 221 13.09 2.70 0.83
CA ILE A 221 13.35 2.86 -0.61
C ILE A 221 14.79 3.34 -0.85
N ARG A 222 15.28 4.31 -0.09
CA ARG A 222 16.69 4.77 -0.18
C ARG A 222 17.68 3.68 0.18
N GLU A 223 17.44 2.93 1.27
CA GLU A 223 18.29 1.81 1.67
C GLU A 223 18.41 0.77 0.56
N TYR A 224 17.32 0.43 -0.12
CA TYR A 224 17.33 -0.50 -1.24
C TYR A 224 18.02 0.09 -2.48
N ALA A 225 17.83 1.37 -2.76
CA ALA A 225 18.49 2.06 -3.87
C ALA A 225 20.01 2.15 -3.70
N GLU A 226 20.51 2.24 -2.47
CA GLU A 226 21.96 2.31 -2.15
C GLU A 226 22.65 0.94 -2.12
N ARG A 227 21.92 -0.18 -2.13
CA ARG A 227 22.51 -1.54 -2.16
C ARG A 227 23.15 -1.89 -3.50
N LYS A 228 23.00 -1.06 -4.53
CA LYS A 228 23.61 -1.18 -5.84
C LYS A 228 24.86 -0.32 -5.95
#